data_554a224f4388ab9d27913115f85389f7
#
_entry.id   554a224f4388ab9d27913115f85389f7
#
_cell.length_a   1.000
_cell.length_b   1.000
_cell.length_c   1.000
_cell.angle_alpha   90.00
_cell.angle_beta   90.00
_cell.angle_gamma   90.00
#
_symmetry.space_group_name_H-M   'P 1'
#
loop_
_entity.id
_entity.type
_entity.pdbx_description
1 polymer ?
#
loop_
_entity_poly.entity_id
_entity_poly.type
_entity_poly.pdbx_seq_one_letter_code
_entity_poly.pdbx_strand_id
1 'polypeptide(L)'
;MVAVEAHKSKMTQAREESLHGLVARLDIPVSDISILDCAFTHTSYANEHKSKHINHNQRLEFLGDAVLDLIIGEYLFKTYPDMAEGDLTKIKAATVCEDSLASVSRYLQLGQYLLLGHGERASGGNNRNSILADTFESLIGAIYISTDYQTAM
;
A
#
# COMPACT_ATOMS: atom_id res chain seq x y z
N MET A 1 9.16 19.50 -2.98
CA MET A 1 7.77 19.01 -3.04
C MET A 1 7.53 18.56 -4.47
N VAL A 2 7.67 17.27 -4.75
CA VAL A 2 7.44 16.72 -6.10
C VAL A 2 5.93 16.50 -6.19
N ALA A 3 5.24 17.36 -6.93
CA ALA A 3 3.84 17.14 -7.27
C ALA A 3 3.74 15.87 -8.11
N VAL A 4 3.21 14.81 -7.54
CA VAL A 4 2.67 13.70 -8.33
C VAL A 4 1.43 14.30 -9.01
N GLU A 5 1.57 14.74 -10.25
CA GLU A 5 0.42 15.15 -11.05
C GLU A 5 -0.49 13.93 -11.23
N ALA A 6 -1.41 13.78 -10.29
CA ALA A 6 -2.49 12.80 -10.41
C ALA A 6 -3.39 13.27 -11.54
N HIS A 7 -3.31 12.59 -12.69
CA HIS A 7 -4.34 12.71 -13.71
C HIS A 7 -5.67 12.30 -13.04
N LYS A 8 -6.52 13.29 -12.75
CA LYS A 8 -7.85 13.10 -12.16
C LYS A 8 -8.77 12.39 -13.17
N SER A 9 -8.61 11.07 -13.28
CA SER A 9 -9.75 10.25 -13.70
C SER A 9 -10.85 10.52 -12.67
N LYS A 10 -12.05 10.95 -13.12
CA LYS A 10 -13.15 11.20 -12.19
C LYS A 10 -13.49 9.90 -11.47
N MET A 11 -13.02 9.78 -10.23
CA MET A 11 -13.42 8.71 -9.32
C MET A 11 -14.95 8.74 -9.18
N THR A 12 -15.59 7.57 -9.13
CA THR A 12 -17.01 7.51 -8.86
C THR A 12 -17.29 7.88 -7.40
N GLN A 13 -18.45 8.48 -7.14
CA GLN A 13 -18.83 8.84 -5.75
C GLN A 13 -18.78 7.62 -4.82
N ALA A 14 -19.26 6.46 -5.26
CA ALA A 14 -19.22 5.23 -4.47
C ALA A 14 -17.77 4.78 -4.13
N ARG A 15 -16.82 4.99 -5.06
CA ARG A 15 -15.40 4.71 -4.82
C ARG A 15 -14.80 5.65 -3.79
N GLU A 16 -15.09 6.93 -3.91
CA GLU A 16 -14.63 7.98 -3.00
C GLU A 16 -15.17 7.73 -1.58
N GLU A 17 -16.46 7.44 -1.44
CA GLU A 17 -17.09 7.08 -0.15
C GLU A 17 -16.44 5.83 0.47
N SER A 18 -16.13 4.80 -0.34
CA SER A 18 -15.47 3.59 0.10
C SER A 18 -14.07 3.86 0.67
N LEU A 19 -13.28 4.70 0.00
CA LEU A 19 -11.93 5.06 0.45
C LEU A 19 -11.95 5.97 1.68
N HIS A 20 -12.91 6.90 1.77
CA HIS A 20 -13.14 7.66 3.01
C HIS A 20 -13.50 6.74 4.18
N GLY A 21 -14.30 5.71 3.94
CA GLY A 21 -14.60 4.68 4.94
C GLY A 21 -13.35 3.93 5.41
N LEU A 22 -12.41 3.63 4.50
CA LEU A 22 -11.11 3.05 4.85
C LEU A 22 -10.29 3.99 5.73
N VAL A 23 -10.16 5.26 5.34
CA VAL A 23 -9.45 6.30 6.08
C VAL A 23 -9.97 6.40 7.51
N ALA A 24 -11.29 6.50 7.67
CA ALA A 24 -11.93 6.57 8.99
C ALA A 24 -11.72 5.30 9.83
N ARG A 25 -11.79 4.12 9.19
CA ARG A 25 -11.64 2.82 9.89
C ARG A 25 -10.21 2.58 10.36
N LEU A 26 -9.21 3.03 9.62
CA LEU A 26 -7.80 2.87 9.95
C LEU A 26 -7.23 4.07 10.72
N ASP A 27 -8.03 5.12 10.91
CA ASP A 27 -7.63 6.39 11.56
C ASP A 27 -6.35 7.00 10.94
N ILE A 28 -6.26 6.97 9.61
CA ILE A 28 -5.10 7.50 8.87
C ILE A 28 -5.40 8.91 8.36
N PRO A 29 -4.51 9.91 8.59
CA PRO A 29 -4.77 11.30 8.25
C PRO A 29 -4.42 11.62 6.78
N VAL A 30 -4.90 10.81 5.84
CA VAL A 30 -4.72 11.04 4.40
C VAL A 30 -5.82 11.96 3.90
N SER A 31 -5.46 13.15 3.46
CA SER A 31 -6.39 14.16 2.96
C SER A 31 -6.68 14.04 1.46
N ASP A 32 -5.72 13.56 0.67
CA ASP A 32 -5.87 13.37 -0.79
C ASP A 32 -6.26 11.92 -1.09
N ILE A 33 -7.56 11.68 -1.24
CA ILE A 33 -8.12 10.36 -1.58
C ILE A 33 -7.60 9.84 -2.93
N SER A 34 -7.15 10.71 -3.84
CA SER A 34 -6.63 10.26 -5.14
C SER A 34 -5.36 9.43 -5.03
N ILE A 35 -4.55 9.67 -4.02
CA ILE A 35 -3.33 8.89 -3.77
C ILE A 35 -3.69 7.48 -3.24
N LEU A 36 -4.72 7.37 -2.40
CA LEU A 36 -5.25 6.08 -1.98
C LEU A 36 -5.88 5.31 -3.15
N ASP A 37 -6.61 5.99 -4.02
CA ASP A 37 -7.15 5.35 -5.22
C ASP A 37 -6.03 4.78 -6.09
N CYS A 38 -4.92 5.50 -6.24
CA CYS A 38 -3.71 4.99 -6.90
C CYS A 38 -3.12 3.77 -6.16
N ALA A 39 -2.99 3.82 -4.82
CA ALA A 39 -2.45 2.73 -4.02
C ALA A 39 -3.28 1.43 -4.14
N PHE A 40 -4.57 1.55 -4.31
CA PHE A 40 -5.50 0.43 -4.49
C PHE A 40 -5.81 0.12 -5.95
N THR A 41 -5.10 0.69 -6.91
CA THR A 41 -5.25 0.40 -8.34
C THR A 41 -4.12 -0.50 -8.82
N HIS A 42 -4.42 -1.76 -9.07
CA HIS A 42 -3.45 -2.71 -9.61
C HIS A 42 -3.17 -2.46 -11.10
N THR A 43 -1.97 -2.79 -11.55
CA THR A 43 -1.53 -2.60 -12.95
C THR A 43 -2.44 -3.30 -13.97
N SER A 44 -3.07 -4.45 -13.62
CA SER A 44 -4.02 -5.12 -14.51
C SER A 44 -5.23 -4.25 -14.84
N TYR A 45 -5.74 -3.50 -13.87
CA TYR A 45 -6.84 -2.56 -14.08
C TYR A 45 -6.42 -1.40 -14.99
N ALA A 46 -5.28 -0.79 -14.74
CA ALA A 46 -4.75 0.28 -15.58
C ALA A 46 -4.50 -0.18 -17.02
N ASN A 47 -4.02 -1.42 -17.21
CA ASN A 47 -3.77 -2.01 -18.52
C ASN A 47 -5.06 -2.26 -19.34
N GLU A 48 -6.16 -2.60 -18.69
CA GLU A 48 -7.47 -2.72 -19.36
C GLU A 48 -8.07 -1.35 -19.73
N HIS A 49 -7.63 -0.28 -19.08
CA HIS A 49 -8.15 1.08 -19.26
C HIS A 49 -7.11 2.06 -19.82
N LYS A 50 -6.20 1.59 -20.67
CA LYS A 50 -5.05 2.37 -21.20
C LYS A 50 -5.42 3.75 -21.77
N SER A 51 -6.57 3.87 -22.40
CA SER A 51 -7.05 5.16 -22.97
C SER A 51 -7.33 6.24 -21.91
N LYS A 52 -7.46 5.85 -20.64
CA LYS A 52 -7.75 6.77 -19.52
C LYS A 52 -6.50 7.20 -18.77
N HIS A 53 -5.31 6.69 -19.11
CA HIS A 53 -4.04 6.99 -18.42
C HIS A 53 -4.14 6.89 -16.89
N ILE A 54 -4.72 5.77 -16.39
CA ILE A 54 -4.93 5.55 -14.96
C ILE A 54 -3.58 5.24 -14.29
N ASN A 55 -3.25 5.96 -13.22
CA ASN A 55 -2.11 5.65 -12.37
C ASN A 55 -2.38 4.35 -11.59
N HIS A 56 -1.34 3.57 -11.35
CA HIS A 56 -1.40 2.32 -10.60
C HIS A 56 -0.35 2.27 -9.50
N ASN A 57 -0.44 1.30 -8.63
CA ASN A 57 0.24 1.23 -7.35
C ASN A 57 1.77 1.02 -7.38
N GLN A 58 2.37 0.51 -8.45
CA GLN A 58 3.78 0.07 -8.46
C GLN A 58 4.80 1.12 -7.99
N ARG A 59 4.57 2.41 -8.24
CA ARG A 59 5.47 3.46 -7.76
C ARG A 59 5.31 3.73 -6.26
N LEU A 60 4.11 3.57 -5.74
CA LEU A 60 3.83 3.68 -4.30
C LEU A 60 4.33 2.43 -3.56
N GLU A 61 4.18 1.25 -4.14
CA GLU A 61 4.76 0.00 -3.68
C GLU A 61 6.29 0.13 -3.52
N PHE A 62 6.99 0.54 -4.59
CA PHE A 62 8.44 0.76 -4.53
C PHE A 62 8.87 1.71 -3.41
N LEU A 63 8.13 2.80 -3.20
CA LEU A 63 8.42 3.74 -2.12
C LEU A 63 8.06 3.16 -0.76
N GLY A 64 6.91 2.51 -0.68
CA GLY A 64 6.39 1.93 0.56
C GLY A 64 7.26 0.79 1.10
N ASP A 65 7.81 -0.05 0.23
CA ASP A 65 8.80 -1.07 0.59
C ASP A 65 10.00 -0.43 1.31
N ALA A 66 10.60 0.61 0.73
CA ALA A 66 11.72 1.32 1.34
C ALA A 66 11.37 1.99 2.69
N VAL A 67 10.18 2.57 2.79
CA VAL A 67 9.68 3.21 4.03
C VAL A 67 9.42 2.14 5.10
N LEU A 68 8.79 1.04 4.73
CA LEU A 68 8.51 -0.08 5.64
C LEU A 68 9.80 -0.73 6.17
N ASP A 69 10.77 -0.92 5.30
CA ASP A 69 12.10 -1.42 5.66
C ASP A 69 12.79 -0.51 6.69
N LEU A 70 12.68 0.80 6.52
CA LEU A 70 13.21 1.77 7.46
C LEU A 70 12.46 1.73 8.80
N ILE A 71 11.13 1.70 8.79
CA ILE A 71 10.29 1.64 9.99
C ILE A 71 10.63 0.40 10.83
N ILE A 72 10.64 -0.77 10.21
CA ILE A 72 10.94 -2.02 10.91
C ILE A 72 12.40 -2.04 11.39
N GLY A 73 13.34 -1.57 10.56
CA GLY A 73 14.75 -1.47 10.94
C GLY A 73 14.97 -0.56 12.14
N GLU A 74 14.36 0.62 12.16
CA GLU A 74 14.42 1.57 13.28
C GLU A 74 13.79 0.99 14.55
N TYR A 75 12.62 0.36 14.41
CA TYR A 75 11.95 -0.30 15.53
C TYR A 75 12.82 -1.38 16.18
N LEU A 76 13.37 -2.28 15.36
CA LEU A 76 14.23 -3.38 15.86
C LEU A 76 15.50 -2.83 16.50
N PHE A 77 16.16 -1.86 15.87
CA PHE A 77 17.35 -1.23 16.40
C PHE A 77 17.14 -0.60 17.79
N LYS A 78 16.03 0.09 17.97
CA LYS A 78 15.69 0.74 19.25
C LYS A 78 15.22 -0.25 20.30
N THR A 79 14.48 -1.29 19.90
CA THR A 79 13.85 -2.24 20.84
C THR A 79 14.83 -3.29 21.33
N TYR A 80 15.84 -3.66 20.52
CA TYR A 80 16.77 -4.73 20.81
C TYR A 80 18.24 -4.26 20.71
N PRO A 81 18.69 -3.37 21.63
CA PRO A 81 20.02 -2.73 21.54
C PRO A 81 21.20 -3.72 21.63
N ASP A 82 21.02 -4.86 22.29
CA ASP A 82 22.06 -5.88 22.50
C ASP A 82 22.01 -7.01 21.45
N MET A 83 21.05 -6.96 20.50
CA MET A 83 20.89 -8.00 19.49
C MET A 83 21.92 -7.83 18.36
N ALA A 84 22.53 -8.94 17.94
CA ALA A 84 23.48 -8.93 16.83
C ALA A 84 22.80 -8.53 15.51
N GLU A 85 23.53 -7.80 14.65
CA GLU A 85 23.02 -7.32 13.34
C GLU A 85 22.40 -8.46 12.49
N GLY A 86 23.07 -9.64 12.46
CA GLY A 86 22.55 -10.77 11.69
C GLY A 86 21.18 -11.29 12.17
N ASP A 87 20.86 -11.16 13.46
CA ASP A 87 19.56 -11.56 14.00
C ASP A 87 18.51 -10.47 13.77
N LEU A 88 18.88 -9.19 13.88
CA LEU A 88 18.02 -8.07 13.49
C LEU A 88 17.61 -8.20 12.01
N THR A 89 18.56 -8.52 11.13
CA THR A 89 18.31 -8.71 9.69
C THR A 89 17.36 -9.88 9.43
N LYS A 90 17.51 -11.01 10.11
CA LYS A 90 16.59 -12.16 9.98
C LYS A 90 15.17 -11.81 10.42
N ILE A 91 15.03 -11.13 11.57
CA ILE A 91 13.72 -10.73 12.08
C ILE A 91 13.07 -9.74 11.11
N LYS A 92 13.83 -8.73 10.64
CA LYS A 92 13.32 -7.79 9.63
C LYS A 92 12.81 -8.52 8.40
N ALA A 93 13.63 -9.37 7.79
CA ALA A 93 13.25 -10.13 6.60
C ALA A 93 11.99 -11.00 6.81
N ALA A 94 11.85 -11.64 7.98
CA ALA A 94 10.66 -12.41 8.31
C ALA A 94 9.41 -11.53 8.53
N THR A 95 9.60 -10.29 8.97
CA THR A 95 8.50 -9.35 9.23
C THR A 95 7.96 -8.74 7.94
N VAL A 96 8.84 -8.38 6.99
CA VAL A 96 8.45 -7.72 5.74
C VAL A 96 8.34 -8.68 4.56
N CYS A 97 8.32 -9.99 4.77
CA CYS A 97 8.12 -10.94 3.69
C CYS A 97 6.68 -10.93 3.16
N GLU A 98 6.50 -11.37 1.92
CA GLU A 98 5.21 -11.42 1.22
C GLU A 98 4.10 -12.02 2.08
N ASP A 99 4.33 -13.17 2.72
CA ASP A 99 3.31 -13.86 3.51
C ASP A 99 2.87 -13.06 4.74
N SER A 100 3.82 -12.39 5.41
CA SER A 100 3.53 -11.54 6.56
C SER A 100 2.71 -10.32 6.15
N LEU A 101 3.12 -9.61 5.10
CA LEU A 101 2.42 -8.43 4.59
C LEU A 101 1.04 -8.79 4.06
N ALA A 102 0.91 -9.91 3.34
CA ALA A 102 -0.39 -10.41 2.89
C ALA A 102 -1.31 -10.76 4.06
N SER A 103 -0.77 -11.31 5.16
CA SER A 103 -1.54 -11.60 6.37
C SER A 103 -2.09 -10.32 7.01
N VAL A 104 -1.27 -9.28 7.14
CA VAL A 104 -1.70 -7.96 7.63
C VAL A 104 -2.76 -7.35 6.71
N SER A 105 -2.55 -7.42 5.39
CA SER A 105 -3.52 -6.94 4.39
C SER A 105 -4.89 -7.62 4.52
N ARG A 106 -4.90 -8.93 4.80
CA ARG A 106 -6.16 -9.67 5.06
C ARG A 106 -6.81 -9.23 6.37
N TYR A 107 -6.03 -9.09 7.42
CA TYR A 107 -6.54 -8.60 8.70
C TYR A 107 -7.17 -7.22 8.56
N LEU A 108 -6.54 -6.33 7.80
CA LEU A 108 -7.04 -5.00 7.47
C LEU A 108 -8.09 -5.01 6.35
N GLN A 109 -8.41 -6.17 5.77
CA GLN A 109 -9.39 -6.32 4.69
C GLN A 109 -9.10 -5.44 3.46
N LEU A 110 -7.83 -5.23 3.12
CA LEU A 110 -7.44 -4.31 2.05
C LEU A 110 -7.89 -4.79 0.67
N GLY A 111 -7.98 -6.11 0.46
CA GLY A 111 -8.37 -6.71 -0.81
C GLY A 111 -9.75 -6.26 -1.35
N GLN A 112 -10.66 -5.82 -0.47
CA GLN A 112 -11.98 -5.32 -0.89
C GLN A 112 -11.92 -3.95 -1.60
N TYR A 113 -10.84 -3.20 -1.38
CA TYR A 113 -10.64 -1.88 -1.99
C TYR A 113 -9.88 -1.93 -3.32
N LEU A 114 -9.38 -3.12 -3.73
CA LEU A 114 -8.57 -3.27 -4.93
C LEU A 114 -9.38 -3.09 -6.23
N LEU A 115 -8.87 -2.26 -7.12
CA LEU A 115 -9.24 -2.22 -8.52
C LEU A 115 -8.35 -3.18 -9.31
N LEU A 116 -8.94 -4.26 -9.78
CA LEU A 116 -8.27 -5.30 -10.56
C LEU A 116 -8.90 -5.38 -11.95
N GLY A 117 -8.10 -5.72 -12.94
CA GLY A 117 -8.59 -6.12 -14.25
C GLY A 117 -9.51 -7.34 -14.15
N HIS A 118 -10.35 -7.54 -15.14
CA HIS A 118 -11.37 -8.60 -15.14
C HIS A 118 -10.75 -9.99 -14.95
N GLY A 119 -9.68 -10.31 -15.69
CA GLY A 119 -8.99 -11.58 -15.58
C GLY A 119 -8.34 -11.80 -14.21
N GLU A 120 -7.69 -10.79 -13.66
CA GLU A 120 -7.05 -10.85 -12.34
C GLU A 120 -8.08 -11.04 -11.23
N ARG A 121 -9.19 -10.32 -11.31
CA ARG A 121 -10.31 -10.46 -10.37
C ARG A 121 -10.94 -11.86 -10.44
N ALA A 122 -11.17 -12.38 -11.65
CA ALA A 122 -11.77 -13.69 -11.87
C ALA A 122 -10.89 -14.84 -11.34
N SER A 123 -9.56 -14.65 -11.31
CA SER A 123 -8.60 -15.62 -10.74
C SER A 123 -8.38 -15.47 -9.23
N GLY A 124 -9.17 -14.64 -8.55
CA GLY A 124 -9.05 -14.42 -7.11
C GLY A 124 -7.90 -13.50 -6.69
N GLY A 125 -7.46 -12.61 -7.58
CA GLY A 125 -6.34 -11.69 -7.34
C GLY A 125 -6.50 -10.81 -6.09
N ASN A 126 -7.73 -10.48 -5.70
CA ASN A 126 -8.02 -9.72 -4.49
C ASN A 126 -7.67 -10.44 -3.17
N ASN A 127 -7.29 -11.72 -3.24
CA ASN A 127 -6.83 -12.51 -2.08
C ASN A 127 -5.46 -13.18 -2.32
N ARG A 128 -4.79 -12.86 -3.43
CA ARG A 128 -3.46 -13.38 -3.76
C ARG A 128 -2.39 -12.71 -2.90
N ASN A 129 -1.46 -13.50 -2.33
CA ASN A 129 -0.43 -12.99 -1.40
C ASN A 129 0.38 -11.85 -1.99
N SER A 130 0.94 -12.01 -3.18
CA SER A 130 1.75 -10.98 -3.81
C SER A 130 0.97 -9.65 -3.98
N ILE A 131 -0.26 -9.71 -4.50
CA ILE A 131 -1.08 -8.49 -4.70
C ILE A 131 -1.44 -7.83 -3.37
N LEU A 132 -1.70 -8.61 -2.33
CA LEU A 132 -2.01 -8.09 -1.00
C LEU A 132 -0.78 -7.47 -0.32
N ALA A 133 0.40 -8.07 -0.48
CA ALA A 133 1.66 -7.52 0.01
C ALA A 133 1.97 -6.18 -0.69
N ASP A 134 1.97 -6.15 -2.03
CA ASP A 134 2.17 -4.95 -2.84
C ASP A 134 1.17 -3.83 -2.47
N THR A 135 -0.07 -4.23 -2.15
CA THR A 135 -1.11 -3.28 -1.71
C THR A 135 -0.80 -2.67 -0.36
N PHE A 136 -0.29 -3.46 0.58
CA PHE A 136 0.11 -2.94 1.90
C PHE A 136 1.29 -1.98 1.78
N GLU A 137 2.32 -2.33 1.04
CA GLU A 137 3.44 -1.43 0.76
C GLU A 137 2.97 -0.15 0.08
N SER A 138 2.10 -0.27 -0.93
CA SER A 138 1.52 0.90 -1.61
C SER A 138 0.74 1.81 -0.68
N LEU A 139 0.02 1.24 0.29
CA LEU A 139 -0.69 2.00 1.33
C LEU A 139 0.29 2.76 2.22
N ILE A 140 1.38 2.11 2.68
CA ILE A 140 2.45 2.76 3.46
C ILE A 140 3.08 3.91 2.66
N GLY A 141 3.39 3.69 1.39
CA GLY A 141 3.90 4.73 0.49
C GLY A 141 2.94 5.90 0.32
N ALA A 142 1.63 5.63 0.20
CA ALA A 142 0.60 6.66 0.11
C ALA A 142 0.47 7.48 1.39
N ILE A 143 0.49 6.84 2.56
CA ILE A 143 0.47 7.53 3.86
C ILE A 143 1.71 8.41 4.00
N TYR A 144 2.90 7.86 3.76
CA TYR A 144 4.16 8.59 3.86
C TYR A 144 4.19 9.86 3.00
N ILE A 145 3.76 9.76 1.73
CA ILE A 145 3.76 10.91 0.80
C ILE A 145 2.70 11.96 1.17
N SER A 146 1.57 11.53 1.73
CA SER A 146 0.45 12.41 2.10
C SER A 146 0.66 13.12 3.44
N THR A 147 1.55 12.57 4.27
CA THR A 147 1.79 13.03 5.64
C THR A 147 3.29 13.15 5.92
N ASP A 148 3.83 12.25 6.72
CA ASP A 148 5.24 12.16 7.06
C ASP A 148 5.64 10.75 7.53
N TYR A 149 6.92 10.58 7.87
CA TYR A 149 7.46 9.32 8.37
C TYR A 149 6.83 8.88 9.70
N GLN A 150 6.59 9.82 10.62
CA GLN A 150 6.03 9.50 11.93
C GLN A 150 4.60 8.96 11.83
N THR A 151 3.84 9.48 10.91
CA THR A 151 2.46 9.02 10.64
C THR A 151 2.43 7.65 9.95
N ALA A 152 3.41 7.37 9.08
CA ALA A 152 3.50 6.08 8.39
C ALA A 152 4.00 4.95 9.33
N MET A 153 4.73 5.30 10.39
CA MET A 153 5.24 4.40 11.42
C MET A 153 4.15 3.99 12.41
#